data_0154be5bb1c9fdcca3643b85ae0beed5
#
_entry.id   0154be5bb1c9fdcca3643b85ae0beed5
#
_cell.length_a   1.000
_cell.length_b   1.000
_cell.length_c   1.000
_cell.angle_alpha   90.00
_cell.angle_beta   90.00
_cell.angle_gamma   90.00
#
_symmetry.space_group_name_H-M   'P 1'
#
loop_
_entity.id
_entity.type
_entity.pdbx_description
1 polymer ?
#
loop_
_entity_poly.entity_id
_entity_poly.type
_entity_poly.pdbx_seq_one_letter_code
_entity_poly.pdbx_strand_id
1 'polypeptide(L)'
;MSAAEVIRTVDVAVVGAGSMGSMALWHLAKSTGLSVLGIEQYGPAHGHAAFAGESRLFRAANKEGALYTAAALEARALWTELERETGRQLLLKTGVLAVAPEGHPFLESTQRSIVEGDLPHRFLDAAELRREYPQFTVEDGDIGIMDVLGGGLRSELAVATAQRAAIRRGAEILYNTPVLGIDEGDSGVVISTSEGIVHAQKVIVTTGAWTTRIVPELRDLVSAIAIPLTWFMPEDISQFTPDRFPCWMRDLDGDHAFGVPTLDGYSVKIAPTTRIDTIEDPDTDPRELSRAELRSCTAIATRMFPGILPEVVRSSIHPESTTADHVPILDVSESGRIVIGAGFSGNGFKFSPAYGRVLAQLAESGSSALQHPLFTLGHHRRRAQARADDLVLADDYPVLQGH
;
A
#
# COMPACT_ATOMS: atom_id res chain seq x y z
N MET A 1 2.76 -1.93 -42.26
CA MET A 1 2.94 -1.41 -40.92
C MET A 1 4.43 -1.18 -40.70
N SER A 2 4.88 0.02 -40.40
CA SER A 2 6.29 0.26 -40.03
C SER A 2 6.59 -0.54 -38.75
N ALA A 3 7.74 -1.22 -38.71
CA ALA A 3 8.20 -1.84 -37.46
C ALA A 3 8.30 -0.75 -36.39
N ALA A 4 7.76 -1.02 -35.20
CA ALA A 4 7.86 -0.06 -34.09
C ALA A 4 9.36 0.16 -33.77
N GLU A 5 9.73 1.40 -33.53
CA GLU A 5 11.12 1.79 -33.27
C GLU A 5 11.55 1.32 -31.86
N VAL A 6 12.78 0.80 -31.76
CA VAL A 6 13.38 0.49 -30.46
C VAL A 6 13.89 1.78 -29.84
N ILE A 7 13.24 2.22 -28.76
CA ILE A 7 13.58 3.48 -28.08
C ILE A 7 14.60 3.33 -26.97
N ARG A 8 14.67 2.15 -26.32
CA ARG A 8 15.65 1.84 -25.25
C ARG A 8 16.02 0.36 -25.25
N THR A 9 17.25 0.09 -24.81
CA THR A 9 17.74 -1.25 -24.45
C THR A 9 18.41 -1.14 -23.09
N VAL A 10 17.98 -1.94 -22.09
CA VAL A 10 18.42 -1.86 -20.71
C VAL A 10 18.58 -3.24 -20.06
N ASP A 11 19.31 -3.30 -18.94
CA ASP A 11 19.44 -4.54 -18.17
C ASP A 11 18.15 -4.85 -17.42
N VAL A 12 17.56 -3.85 -16.74
CA VAL A 12 16.33 -4.03 -15.97
C VAL A 12 15.34 -2.90 -16.27
N ALA A 13 14.13 -3.28 -16.71
CA ALA A 13 13.00 -2.35 -16.79
C ALA A 13 12.04 -2.57 -15.62
N VAL A 14 11.46 -1.48 -15.08
CA VAL A 14 10.41 -1.51 -14.06
C VAL A 14 9.15 -0.90 -14.66
N VAL A 15 8.12 -1.73 -14.85
CA VAL A 15 6.82 -1.32 -15.39
C VAL A 15 5.88 -0.96 -14.24
N GLY A 16 5.46 0.31 -14.20
CA GLY A 16 4.74 0.93 -13.09
C GLY A 16 5.69 1.48 -12.02
N ALA A 17 5.90 2.79 -12.02
CA ALA A 17 6.76 3.49 -11.04
C ALA A 17 5.97 4.02 -9.82
N GLY A 18 4.90 3.34 -9.43
CA GLY A 18 4.12 3.60 -8.21
C GLY A 18 4.90 3.27 -6.93
N SER A 19 4.20 2.92 -5.85
CA SER A 19 4.82 2.67 -4.54
C SER A 19 5.91 1.59 -4.57
N MET A 20 5.63 0.45 -5.21
CA MET A 20 6.60 -0.65 -5.28
C MET A 20 7.70 -0.40 -6.29
N GLY A 21 7.32 0.04 -7.49
CA GLY A 21 8.26 0.26 -8.58
C GLY A 21 9.23 1.40 -8.32
N SER A 22 8.80 2.50 -7.68
CA SER A 22 9.71 3.59 -7.30
C SER A 22 10.77 3.13 -6.31
N MET A 23 10.41 2.25 -5.37
CA MET A 23 11.36 1.68 -4.40
C MET A 23 12.27 0.63 -5.06
N ALA A 24 11.74 -0.20 -5.97
CA ALA A 24 12.59 -1.11 -6.75
C ALA A 24 13.62 -0.33 -7.58
N LEU A 25 13.20 0.74 -8.26
CA LEU A 25 14.10 1.65 -8.99
C LEU A 25 15.17 2.25 -8.07
N TRP A 26 14.80 2.71 -6.87
CA TRP A 26 15.74 3.26 -5.90
C TRP A 26 16.79 2.23 -5.45
N HIS A 27 16.38 0.97 -5.25
CA HIS A 27 17.30 -0.10 -4.88
C HIS A 27 18.19 -0.52 -6.06
N LEU A 28 17.64 -0.77 -7.25
CA LEU A 28 18.40 -1.12 -8.45
C LEU A 28 19.44 -0.04 -8.81
N ALA A 29 19.08 1.23 -8.67
CA ALA A 29 19.98 2.34 -8.96
C ALA A 29 21.15 2.47 -7.96
N LYS A 30 21.19 1.68 -6.88
CA LYS A 30 22.36 1.55 -6.00
C LYS A 30 23.40 0.59 -6.57
N SER A 31 23.00 -0.32 -7.44
CA SER A 31 23.89 -1.33 -8.05
C SER A 31 24.70 -0.70 -9.18
N THR A 32 26.01 -0.82 -9.10
CA THR A 32 26.91 -0.24 -10.10
C THR A 32 26.89 -1.08 -11.39
N GLY A 33 26.80 -0.40 -12.53
CA GLY A 33 26.92 -1.03 -13.85
C GLY A 33 25.62 -1.56 -14.44
N LEU A 34 24.48 -1.44 -13.74
CA LEU A 34 23.16 -1.75 -14.32
C LEU A 34 22.55 -0.53 -15.01
N SER A 35 22.06 -0.71 -16.21
CA SER A 35 21.16 0.22 -16.87
C SER A 35 19.71 -0.07 -16.43
N VAL A 36 19.07 0.92 -15.79
CA VAL A 36 17.76 0.78 -15.16
C VAL A 36 16.78 1.79 -15.72
N LEU A 37 15.61 1.29 -16.19
CA LEU A 37 14.55 2.10 -16.77
C LEU A 37 13.23 1.88 -16.03
N GLY A 38 12.62 2.94 -15.54
CA GLY A 38 11.22 2.96 -15.13
C GLY A 38 10.31 3.32 -16.30
N ILE A 39 9.12 2.72 -16.40
CA ILE A 39 8.09 3.07 -17.37
C ILE A 39 6.79 3.30 -16.59
N GLU A 40 6.25 4.52 -16.67
CA GLU A 40 5.04 4.94 -15.94
C GLU A 40 4.03 5.55 -16.91
N GLN A 41 2.78 5.07 -16.84
CA GLN A 41 1.72 5.52 -17.74
C GLN A 41 1.25 6.96 -17.48
N TYR A 42 1.50 7.47 -16.28
CA TYR A 42 1.13 8.84 -15.88
C TYR A 42 2.37 9.67 -15.52
N GLY A 43 2.14 10.86 -14.96
CA GLY A 43 3.20 11.69 -14.42
C GLY A 43 3.76 11.17 -13.09
N PRO A 44 4.81 11.80 -12.56
CA PRO A 44 5.40 11.40 -11.28
C PRO A 44 4.41 11.56 -10.12
N ALA A 45 4.32 10.54 -9.26
CA ALA A 45 3.48 10.52 -8.06
C ALA A 45 2.03 11.00 -8.30
N HIS A 46 1.43 10.54 -9.39
CA HIS A 46 0.08 10.91 -9.84
C HIS A 46 -1.04 10.46 -8.90
N GLY A 47 -2.25 11.04 -9.05
CA GLY A 47 -3.43 10.75 -8.22
C GLY A 47 -4.23 9.49 -8.57
N HIS A 48 -3.84 8.72 -9.60
CA HIS A 48 -4.63 7.60 -10.12
C HIS A 48 -4.33 6.25 -9.45
N ALA A 49 -3.23 6.12 -8.72
CA ALA A 49 -2.80 4.85 -8.15
C ALA A 49 -3.20 4.67 -6.67
N ALA A 50 -3.07 3.46 -6.19
CA ALA A 50 -3.36 3.05 -4.81
C ALA A 50 -2.61 3.87 -3.74
N PHE A 51 -1.44 4.43 -4.05
CA PHE A 51 -0.68 5.23 -3.08
C PHE A 51 -1.22 6.65 -2.89
N ALA A 52 -2.01 7.17 -3.82
CA ALA A 52 -2.49 8.55 -3.76
C ALA A 52 -3.47 8.80 -2.60
N GLY A 53 -3.71 10.06 -2.26
CA GLY A 53 -4.55 10.48 -1.15
C GLY A 53 -3.76 10.86 0.09
N GLU A 54 -2.63 11.58 -0.10
CA GLU A 54 -1.87 12.33 0.89
C GLU A 54 -1.05 11.49 1.89
N SER A 55 -1.61 10.40 2.42
CA SER A 55 -0.99 9.67 3.52
C SER A 55 -1.38 8.18 3.55
N ARG A 56 -0.52 7.39 4.21
CA ARG A 56 -0.77 5.99 4.58
C ARG A 56 -0.27 5.74 5.99
N LEU A 57 -0.86 4.76 6.68
CA LEU A 57 -0.36 4.31 7.99
C LEU A 57 0.92 3.50 7.83
N PHE A 58 1.89 3.75 8.69
CA PHE A 58 2.99 2.84 8.97
C PHE A 58 2.74 2.16 10.31
N ARG A 59 2.74 0.84 10.35
CA ARG A 59 2.60 0.04 11.58
C ARG A 59 3.70 -1.00 11.63
N ALA A 60 4.40 -1.11 12.77
CA ALA A 60 5.28 -2.23 13.06
C ALA A 60 4.45 -3.40 13.65
N ALA A 61 3.50 -3.07 14.54
CA ALA A 61 2.52 -4.02 15.06
C ALA A 61 1.39 -4.21 14.03
N ASN A 62 1.47 -5.30 13.27
CA ASN A 62 0.55 -5.56 12.17
C ASN A 62 -0.63 -6.42 12.61
N LYS A 63 -1.86 -5.95 12.37
CA LYS A 63 -3.08 -6.75 12.57
C LYS A 63 -3.16 -7.98 11.65
N GLU A 64 -2.40 -7.97 10.57
CA GLU A 64 -2.29 -9.06 9.60
C GLU A 64 -1.38 -10.22 10.10
N GLY A 65 -0.74 -10.04 11.26
CA GLY A 65 0.04 -11.08 11.94
C GLY A 65 1.55 -10.89 11.86
N ALA A 66 2.26 -11.69 12.66
CA ALA A 66 3.71 -11.59 12.86
C ALA A 66 4.55 -11.93 11.60
N LEU A 67 3.97 -12.59 10.61
CA LEU A 67 4.58 -12.82 9.30
C LEU A 67 5.21 -11.54 8.73
N TYR A 68 4.56 -10.39 8.98
CA TYR A 68 4.96 -9.10 8.42
C TYR A 68 5.92 -8.31 9.30
N THR A 69 6.23 -8.75 10.53
CA THR A 69 7.04 -7.98 11.49
C THR A 69 8.45 -7.71 10.97
N ALA A 70 9.14 -8.74 10.44
CA ALA A 70 10.48 -8.58 9.87
C ALA A 70 10.49 -7.57 8.71
N ALA A 71 9.51 -7.67 7.81
CA ALA A 71 9.37 -6.73 6.69
C ALA A 71 9.03 -5.30 7.16
N ALA A 72 8.25 -5.14 8.24
CA ALA A 72 7.93 -3.84 8.82
C ALA A 72 9.15 -3.16 9.44
N LEU A 73 9.95 -3.89 10.22
CA LEU A 73 11.17 -3.36 10.83
C LEU A 73 12.21 -2.97 9.78
N GLU A 74 12.37 -3.82 8.76
CA GLU A 74 13.23 -3.52 7.62
C GLU A 74 12.73 -2.30 6.84
N ALA A 75 11.42 -2.24 6.55
CA ALA A 75 10.83 -1.09 5.86
C ALA A 75 11.05 0.20 6.65
N ARG A 76 10.94 0.17 8.00
CA ARG A 76 11.20 1.33 8.85
C ARG A 76 12.63 1.82 8.75
N ALA A 77 13.59 0.90 8.72
CA ALA A 77 15.02 1.24 8.54
C ALA A 77 15.25 1.88 7.15
N LEU A 78 14.65 1.30 6.10
CA LEU A 78 14.76 1.80 4.73
C LEU A 78 14.04 3.15 4.51
N TRP A 79 12.89 3.38 5.18
CA TRP A 79 12.27 4.71 5.20
C TRP A 79 13.22 5.75 5.79
N THR A 80 13.88 5.43 6.91
CA THR A 80 14.86 6.31 7.55
C THR A 80 16.09 6.53 6.66
N GLU A 81 16.54 5.50 5.93
CA GLU A 81 17.63 5.61 4.97
C GLU A 81 17.27 6.59 3.84
N LEU A 82 16.09 6.45 3.24
CA LEU A 82 15.62 7.34 2.17
C LEU A 82 15.45 8.79 2.66
N GLU A 83 14.92 8.99 3.89
CA GLU A 83 14.84 10.31 4.53
C GLU A 83 16.22 10.95 4.69
N ARG A 84 17.21 10.20 5.20
CA ARG A 84 18.57 10.67 5.40
C ARG A 84 19.27 10.99 4.08
N GLU A 85 19.09 10.15 3.06
CA GLU A 85 19.67 10.36 1.72
C GLU A 85 19.15 11.62 1.04
N THR A 86 17.88 11.93 1.27
CA THR A 86 17.18 12.95 0.49
C THR A 86 16.89 14.25 1.26
N GLY A 87 17.05 14.25 2.58
CA GLY A 87 16.68 15.35 3.45
C GLY A 87 15.16 15.59 3.54
N ARG A 88 14.32 14.62 3.14
CA ARG A 88 12.87 14.73 3.15
C ARG A 88 12.28 13.95 4.31
N GLN A 89 11.39 14.56 5.09
CA GLN A 89 10.61 13.86 6.10
C GLN A 89 9.43 13.13 5.42
N LEU A 90 9.47 11.81 5.41
CA LEU A 90 8.47 10.93 4.80
C LEU A 90 7.58 10.27 5.85
N LEU A 91 8.18 9.85 6.97
CA LEU A 91 7.48 9.23 8.10
C LEU A 91 7.29 10.23 9.24
N LEU A 92 6.03 10.55 9.53
CA LEU A 92 5.62 11.28 10.71
C LEU A 92 5.54 10.31 11.89
N LYS A 93 6.42 10.45 12.87
CA LYS A 93 6.57 9.54 14.02
C LYS A 93 5.56 9.88 15.12
N THR A 94 4.28 9.73 14.81
CA THR A 94 3.15 10.03 15.71
C THR A 94 2.71 8.84 16.57
N GLY A 95 3.25 7.64 16.29
CA GLY A 95 2.64 6.39 16.69
C GLY A 95 1.39 6.06 15.87
N VAL A 96 0.86 4.84 16.07
CA VAL A 96 -0.47 4.44 15.60
C VAL A 96 -1.25 3.86 16.76
N LEU A 97 -2.36 4.51 17.11
CA LEU A 97 -3.26 4.08 18.16
C LEU A 97 -4.38 3.22 17.56
N ALA A 98 -4.43 1.96 17.95
CA ALA A 98 -5.51 1.04 17.63
C ALA A 98 -6.50 1.03 18.80
N VAL A 99 -7.79 1.31 18.57
CA VAL A 99 -8.83 1.38 19.60
C VAL A 99 -10.02 0.52 19.18
N ALA A 100 -10.45 -0.37 20.07
CA ALA A 100 -11.67 -1.17 19.91
C ALA A 100 -12.13 -1.73 21.28
N PRO A 101 -13.31 -2.36 21.37
CA PRO A 101 -13.70 -3.10 22.56
C PRO A 101 -12.68 -4.19 22.93
N GLU A 102 -12.53 -4.47 24.23
CA GLU A 102 -11.70 -5.57 24.72
C GLU A 102 -12.11 -6.90 24.08
N GLY A 103 -11.13 -7.72 23.68
CA GLY A 103 -11.37 -8.99 22.98
C GLY A 103 -11.67 -8.85 21.48
N HIS A 104 -11.62 -7.64 20.93
CA HIS A 104 -11.83 -7.46 19.49
C HIS A 104 -10.70 -8.13 18.67
N PRO A 105 -11.03 -8.94 17.64
CA PRO A 105 -10.04 -9.77 16.90
C PRO A 105 -8.85 -8.98 16.34
N PHE A 106 -9.08 -7.75 15.86
CA PHE A 106 -7.99 -6.96 15.31
C PHE A 106 -6.99 -6.49 16.38
N LEU A 107 -7.44 -6.22 17.62
CA LEU A 107 -6.55 -5.88 18.75
C LEU A 107 -5.78 -7.11 19.21
N GLU A 108 -6.44 -8.27 19.30
CA GLU A 108 -5.78 -9.54 19.66
C GLU A 108 -4.67 -9.90 18.66
N SER A 109 -4.93 -9.74 17.37
CA SER A 109 -3.92 -9.98 16.33
C SER A 109 -2.77 -8.96 16.40
N THR A 110 -3.07 -7.68 16.66
CA THR A 110 -2.07 -6.64 16.88
C THR A 110 -1.21 -6.97 18.12
N GLN A 111 -1.83 -7.37 19.23
CA GLN A 111 -1.14 -7.77 20.46
C GLN A 111 -0.24 -8.99 20.24
N ARG A 112 -0.71 -9.98 19.47
CA ARG A 112 0.10 -11.17 19.10
C ARG A 112 1.35 -10.75 18.32
N SER A 113 1.21 -9.86 17.33
CA SER A 113 2.35 -9.34 16.58
C SER A 113 3.35 -8.57 17.45
N ILE A 114 2.86 -7.87 18.47
CA ILE A 114 3.69 -7.17 19.46
C ILE A 114 4.50 -8.17 20.28
N VAL A 115 3.84 -9.18 20.85
CA VAL A 115 4.50 -10.20 21.69
C VAL A 115 5.52 -11.00 20.89
N GLU A 116 5.15 -11.50 19.71
CA GLU A 116 6.03 -12.28 18.86
C GLU A 116 7.21 -11.47 18.29
N GLY A 117 7.02 -10.18 18.07
CA GLY A 117 8.04 -9.27 17.55
C GLY A 117 8.83 -8.50 18.61
N ASP A 118 8.53 -8.69 19.89
CA ASP A 118 9.10 -7.90 21.01
C ASP A 118 9.04 -6.38 20.71
N LEU A 119 7.88 -5.90 20.23
CA LEU A 119 7.73 -4.53 19.77
C LEU A 119 7.39 -3.59 20.92
N PRO A 120 8.01 -2.40 21.01
CA PRO A 120 7.66 -1.40 21.99
C PRO A 120 6.26 -0.85 21.75
N HIS A 121 5.46 -0.79 22.84
CA HIS A 121 4.05 -0.42 22.77
C HIS A 121 3.58 0.21 24.09
N ARG A 122 2.35 0.73 24.08
CA ARG A 122 1.61 1.10 25.29
C ARG A 122 0.19 0.54 25.20
N PHE A 123 -0.30 -0.01 26.30
CA PHE A 123 -1.73 -0.28 26.50
C PHE A 123 -2.38 0.90 27.19
N LEU A 124 -3.61 1.21 26.79
CA LEU A 124 -4.44 2.27 27.39
C LEU A 124 -5.83 1.69 27.71
N ASP A 125 -6.29 1.90 28.92
CA ASP A 125 -7.68 1.64 29.27
C ASP A 125 -8.60 2.78 28.81
N ALA A 126 -9.92 2.61 28.96
CA ALA A 126 -10.91 3.61 28.56
C ALA A 126 -10.73 4.96 29.27
N ALA A 127 -10.28 4.97 30.53
CA ALA A 127 -10.05 6.20 31.28
C ALA A 127 -8.82 6.95 30.76
N GLU A 128 -7.75 6.22 30.43
CA GLU A 128 -6.55 6.78 29.82
C GLU A 128 -6.84 7.29 28.42
N LEU A 129 -7.61 6.56 27.62
CA LEU A 129 -8.04 6.99 26.28
C LEU A 129 -8.81 8.31 26.35
N ARG A 130 -9.81 8.44 27.24
CA ARG A 130 -10.57 9.69 27.42
C ARG A 130 -9.71 10.86 27.88
N ARG A 131 -8.71 10.61 28.70
CA ARG A 131 -7.79 11.62 29.20
C ARG A 131 -6.78 12.08 28.15
N GLU A 132 -6.14 11.14 27.44
CA GLU A 132 -5.04 11.44 26.53
C GLU A 132 -5.52 11.79 25.12
N TYR A 133 -6.65 11.21 24.68
CA TYR A 133 -7.21 11.39 23.33
C TYR A 133 -8.71 11.74 23.39
N PRO A 134 -9.07 12.89 24.00
CA PRO A 134 -10.47 13.32 24.16
C PRO A 134 -11.19 13.59 22.84
N GLN A 135 -10.48 13.56 21.72
CA GLN A 135 -11.04 13.66 20.37
C GLN A 135 -11.93 12.46 20.00
N PHE A 136 -11.63 11.27 20.58
CA PHE A 136 -12.41 10.06 20.32
C PHE A 136 -13.68 9.98 21.18
N THR A 137 -14.73 9.41 20.60
CA THR A 137 -15.78 8.75 21.41
C THR A 137 -15.18 7.47 21.97
N VAL A 138 -15.16 7.33 23.30
CA VAL A 138 -14.60 6.18 24.02
C VAL A 138 -15.66 5.53 24.87
N GLU A 139 -15.99 4.26 24.57
CA GLU A 139 -16.92 3.44 25.35
C GLU A 139 -16.23 2.81 26.57
N ASP A 140 -17.01 2.33 27.56
CA ASP A 140 -16.44 1.82 28.83
C ASP A 140 -15.60 0.53 28.65
N GLY A 141 -15.89 -0.26 27.64
CA GLY A 141 -15.13 -1.49 27.32
C GLY A 141 -14.00 -1.30 26.31
N ASP A 142 -13.71 -0.06 25.91
CA ASP A 142 -12.63 0.19 24.96
C ASP A 142 -11.25 0.04 25.57
N ILE A 143 -10.35 -0.53 24.81
CA ILE A 143 -8.91 -0.51 25.08
C ILE A 143 -8.16 0.05 23.87
N GLY A 144 -7.00 0.63 24.16
CA GLY A 144 -6.09 1.16 23.15
C GLY A 144 -4.75 0.43 23.14
N ILE A 145 -4.22 0.18 21.94
CA ILE A 145 -2.84 -0.28 21.74
C ILE A 145 -2.11 0.76 20.92
N MET A 146 -1.10 1.40 21.51
CA MET A 146 -0.22 2.34 20.82
C MET A 146 1.01 1.62 20.29
N ASP A 147 1.12 1.50 18.96
CA ASP A 147 2.37 1.14 18.28
C ASP A 147 3.27 2.39 18.25
N VAL A 148 4.24 2.45 19.13
CA VAL A 148 5.15 3.62 19.25
C VAL A 148 6.15 3.73 18.11
N LEU A 149 6.35 2.65 17.33
CA LEU A 149 7.17 2.67 16.11
C LEU A 149 6.39 3.14 14.89
N GLY A 150 5.08 3.21 15.00
CA GLY A 150 4.15 3.58 13.96
C GLY A 150 4.16 5.07 13.60
N GLY A 151 3.30 5.42 12.65
CA GLY A 151 3.09 6.81 12.24
C GLY A 151 2.42 6.96 10.87
N GLY A 152 2.48 8.16 10.31
CA GLY A 152 1.92 8.52 9.03
C GLY A 152 2.99 8.69 7.95
N LEU A 153 2.83 8.02 6.82
CA LEU A 153 3.67 8.18 5.63
C LEU A 153 3.04 9.19 4.67
N ARG A 154 3.82 10.15 4.20
CA ARG A 154 3.44 11.10 3.12
C ARG A 154 3.59 10.39 1.77
N SER A 155 2.51 9.81 1.28
CA SER A 155 2.57 8.79 0.23
C SER A 155 3.07 9.30 -1.12
N GLU A 156 2.51 10.38 -1.67
CA GLU A 156 2.96 10.94 -2.95
C GLU A 156 4.38 11.50 -2.84
N LEU A 157 4.68 12.16 -1.71
CA LEU A 157 6.03 12.67 -1.46
C LEU A 157 7.05 11.53 -1.41
N ALA A 158 6.71 10.40 -0.80
CA ALA A 158 7.59 9.24 -0.69
C ALA A 158 7.87 8.63 -2.07
N VAL A 159 6.83 8.43 -2.90
CA VAL A 159 6.98 7.93 -4.27
C VAL A 159 7.85 8.87 -5.11
N ALA A 160 7.53 10.17 -5.13
CA ALA A 160 8.32 11.16 -5.86
C ALA A 160 9.78 11.24 -5.37
N THR A 161 9.99 11.07 -4.06
CA THR A 161 11.32 11.09 -3.46
C THR A 161 12.15 9.88 -3.89
N ALA A 162 11.56 8.68 -3.89
CA ALA A 162 12.24 7.46 -4.34
C ALA A 162 12.57 7.52 -5.84
N GLN A 163 11.61 7.96 -6.70
CA GLN A 163 11.85 8.17 -8.12
C GLN A 163 13.03 9.13 -8.37
N ARG A 164 13.05 10.28 -7.68
CA ARG A 164 14.13 11.26 -7.79
C ARG A 164 15.47 10.75 -7.27
N ALA A 165 15.46 9.94 -6.20
CA ALA A 165 16.66 9.30 -5.68
C ALA A 165 17.25 8.31 -6.70
N ALA A 166 16.40 7.51 -7.37
CA ALA A 166 16.81 6.61 -8.45
C ALA A 166 17.40 7.38 -9.64
N ILE A 167 16.74 8.44 -10.10
CA ILE A 167 17.21 9.28 -11.22
C ILE A 167 18.57 9.91 -10.89
N ARG A 168 18.77 10.44 -9.69
CA ARG A 168 20.08 11.00 -9.27
C ARG A 168 21.21 9.97 -9.29
N ARG A 169 20.88 8.69 -9.21
CA ARG A 169 21.82 7.57 -9.28
C ARG A 169 22.00 6.99 -10.68
N GLY A 170 21.35 7.59 -11.69
CA GLY A 170 21.49 7.22 -13.10
C GLY A 170 20.37 6.37 -13.70
N ALA A 171 19.31 6.04 -12.94
CA ALA A 171 18.12 5.45 -13.54
C ALA A 171 17.38 6.47 -14.42
N GLU A 172 16.77 6.01 -15.50
CA GLU A 172 15.84 6.79 -16.32
C GLU A 172 14.40 6.41 -16.00
N ILE A 173 13.45 7.34 -16.10
CA ILE A 173 12.01 7.05 -15.99
C ILE A 173 11.28 7.72 -17.15
N LEU A 174 10.61 6.92 -17.97
CA LEU A 174 9.68 7.38 -19.00
C LEU A 174 8.31 7.59 -18.36
N TYR A 175 7.90 8.82 -18.22
CA TYR A 175 6.57 9.20 -17.75
C TYR A 175 5.60 9.35 -18.93
N ASN A 176 4.31 9.29 -18.65
CA ASN A 176 3.22 9.38 -19.62
C ASN A 176 3.38 8.37 -20.78
N THR A 177 3.91 7.19 -20.45
CA THR A 177 4.24 6.15 -21.41
C THR A 177 3.51 4.84 -21.01
N PRO A 178 2.26 4.65 -21.46
CA PRO A 178 1.54 3.39 -21.26
C PRO A 178 2.27 2.20 -21.86
N VAL A 179 2.40 1.12 -21.07
CA VAL A 179 2.82 -0.19 -21.56
C VAL A 179 1.61 -0.90 -22.12
N LEU A 180 1.73 -1.41 -23.35
CA LEU A 180 0.67 -2.09 -24.09
C LEU A 180 0.77 -3.62 -23.98
N GLY A 181 1.97 -4.15 -23.75
CA GLY A 181 2.23 -5.56 -23.60
C GLY A 181 3.69 -5.85 -23.24
N ILE A 182 3.91 -7.06 -22.73
CA ILE A 182 5.22 -7.60 -22.38
C ILE A 182 5.31 -8.98 -23.00
N ASP A 183 6.29 -9.18 -23.87
CA ASP A 183 6.56 -10.45 -24.54
C ASP A 183 7.95 -10.96 -24.14
N GLU A 184 8.00 -12.19 -23.68
CA GLU A 184 9.24 -12.84 -23.31
C GLU A 184 9.82 -13.58 -24.52
N GLY A 185 11.09 -13.31 -24.86
CA GLY A 185 11.81 -13.92 -25.94
C GLY A 185 13.09 -14.61 -25.49
N ASP A 186 13.79 -15.28 -26.42
CA ASP A 186 15.01 -16.04 -26.12
C ASP A 186 16.14 -15.16 -25.58
N SER A 187 16.22 -13.89 -26.02
CA SER A 187 17.31 -12.95 -25.68
C SER A 187 16.96 -11.94 -24.60
N GLY A 188 15.75 -11.97 -24.04
CA GLY A 188 15.27 -11.01 -23.07
C GLY A 188 13.77 -10.79 -23.15
N VAL A 189 13.32 -9.62 -22.71
CA VAL A 189 11.92 -9.23 -22.69
C VAL A 189 11.71 -8.02 -23.59
N VAL A 190 10.66 -8.07 -24.41
CA VAL A 190 10.21 -6.99 -25.29
C VAL A 190 9.01 -6.31 -24.64
N ILE A 191 9.11 -5.02 -24.39
CA ILE A 191 8.04 -4.21 -23.79
C ILE A 191 7.52 -3.28 -24.88
N SER A 192 6.28 -3.48 -25.28
CA SER A 192 5.57 -2.60 -26.21
C SER A 192 4.96 -1.43 -25.46
N THR A 193 5.27 -0.21 -25.88
CA THR A 193 4.74 1.01 -25.26
C THR A 193 4.03 1.90 -26.29
N SER A 194 3.34 2.95 -25.86
CA SER A 194 2.76 3.96 -26.74
C SER A 194 3.81 4.72 -27.58
N GLU A 195 5.06 4.77 -27.11
CA GLU A 195 6.15 5.56 -27.70
C GLU A 195 7.11 4.71 -28.55
N GLY A 196 7.03 3.37 -28.47
CA GLY A 196 7.91 2.45 -29.15
C GLY A 196 8.25 1.20 -28.35
N ILE A 197 9.31 0.51 -28.72
CA ILE A 197 9.73 -0.75 -28.13
C ILE A 197 10.87 -0.51 -27.14
N VAL A 198 10.79 -1.15 -25.96
CA VAL A 198 11.89 -1.26 -25.00
C VAL A 198 12.35 -2.73 -24.94
N HIS A 199 13.65 -2.96 -25.08
CA HIS A 199 14.25 -4.26 -24.82
C HIS A 199 14.89 -4.26 -23.43
N ALA A 200 14.61 -5.29 -22.61
CA ALA A 200 15.19 -5.47 -21.30
C ALA A 200 15.69 -6.91 -21.11
N GLN A 201 16.78 -7.11 -20.35
CA GLN A 201 17.18 -8.46 -19.96
C GLN A 201 16.20 -9.04 -18.94
N LYS A 202 15.71 -8.19 -18.02
CA LYS A 202 14.68 -8.54 -17.02
C LYS A 202 13.69 -7.41 -16.84
N VAL A 203 12.48 -7.77 -16.42
CA VAL A 203 11.38 -6.81 -16.15
C VAL A 203 10.83 -7.04 -14.75
N ILE A 204 10.61 -5.96 -14.00
CA ILE A 204 9.83 -5.95 -12.77
C ILE A 204 8.46 -5.35 -13.09
N VAL A 205 7.39 -6.09 -12.85
CA VAL A 205 6.01 -5.65 -13.05
C VAL A 205 5.39 -5.26 -11.71
N THR A 206 5.04 -3.97 -11.56
CA THR A 206 4.46 -3.37 -10.35
C THR A 206 3.31 -2.43 -10.70
N THR A 207 2.43 -2.89 -11.59
CA THR A 207 1.38 -2.10 -12.23
C THR A 207 0.09 -1.97 -11.40
N GLY A 208 0.11 -2.40 -10.12
CA GLY A 208 -1.00 -2.23 -9.19
C GLY A 208 -2.31 -2.82 -9.73
N ALA A 209 -3.38 -2.04 -9.78
CA ALA A 209 -4.68 -2.48 -10.26
C ALA A 209 -4.69 -2.85 -11.77
N TRP A 210 -3.71 -2.41 -12.55
CA TRP A 210 -3.55 -2.75 -13.98
C TRP A 210 -2.78 -4.05 -14.22
N THR A 211 -2.40 -4.79 -13.17
CA THR A 211 -1.53 -5.98 -13.27
C THR A 211 -2.10 -7.03 -14.22
N THR A 212 -3.38 -7.32 -14.15
CA THR A 212 -4.02 -8.35 -14.98
C THR A 212 -4.17 -7.97 -16.46
N ARG A 213 -4.00 -6.68 -16.79
CA ARG A 213 -3.93 -6.19 -18.16
C ARG A 213 -2.54 -6.47 -18.77
N ILE A 214 -1.49 -6.28 -17.96
CA ILE A 214 -0.10 -6.42 -18.38
C ILE A 214 0.39 -7.87 -18.31
N VAL A 215 -0.09 -8.63 -17.31
CA VAL A 215 0.21 -10.05 -17.09
C VAL A 215 -1.13 -10.80 -16.98
N PRO A 216 -1.77 -11.16 -18.11
CA PRO A 216 -3.10 -11.77 -18.14
C PRO A 216 -3.21 -13.10 -17.38
N GLU A 217 -2.09 -13.81 -17.22
CA GLU A 217 -2.02 -15.08 -16.49
C GLU A 217 -2.29 -14.94 -14.98
N LEU A 218 -2.33 -13.71 -14.48
CA LEU A 218 -2.65 -13.43 -13.08
C LEU A 218 -4.13 -13.14 -12.83
N ARG A 219 -5.02 -13.23 -13.83
CA ARG A 219 -6.45 -12.89 -13.70
C ARG A 219 -7.19 -13.72 -12.65
N ASP A 220 -6.78 -14.97 -12.45
CA ASP A 220 -7.38 -15.84 -11.45
C ASP A 220 -6.75 -15.66 -10.04
N LEU A 221 -5.68 -14.88 -9.93
CA LEU A 221 -4.91 -14.68 -8.70
C LEU A 221 -5.07 -13.28 -8.11
N VAL A 222 -5.30 -12.28 -8.96
CA VAL A 222 -5.31 -10.87 -8.60
C VAL A 222 -6.58 -10.21 -9.12
N SER A 223 -7.25 -9.45 -8.26
CA SER A 223 -8.40 -8.62 -8.61
C SER A 223 -8.08 -7.15 -8.34
N ALA A 224 -8.78 -6.24 -8.99
CA ALA A 224 -8.75 -4.82 -8.66
C ALA A 224 -9.95 -4.46 -7.76
N ILE A 225 -9.70 -3.63 -6.73
CA ILE A 225 -10.72 -3.14 -5.81
C ILE A 225 -10.64 -1.61 -5.69
N ALA A 226 -11.75 -0.99 -5.30
CA ALA A 226 -11.86 0.44 -5.03
C ALA A 226 -11.72 0.73 -3.54
N ILE A 227 -10.82 1.63 -3.15
CA ILE A 227 -10.61 2.05 -1.76
C ILE A 227 -11.02 3.53 -1.62
N PRO A 228 -12.11 3.84 -0.90
CA PRO A 228 -12.52 5.22 -0.64
C PRO A 228 -11.69 5.85 0.47
N LEU A 229 -11.41 7.14 0.33
CA LEU A 229 -10.79 7.99 1.35
C LEU A 229 -11.60 9.26 1.51
N THR A 230 -11.77 9.72 2.76
CA THR A 230 -12.49 10.95 3.10
C THR A 230 -11.71 11.81 4.08
N TRP A 231 -11.94 13.13 4.01
CA TRP A 231 -11.38 14.13 4.91
C TRP A 231 -12.50 15.02 5.44
N PHE A 232 -12.36 15.41 6.70
CA PHE A 232 -13.34 16.21 7.43
C PHE A 232 -12.65 17.40 8.10
N MET A 233 -13.38 18.48 8.32
CA MET A 233 -12.91 19.58 9.15
C MET A 233 -13.32 19.33 10.61
N PRO A 234 -12.39 19.44 11.57
CA PRO A 234 -12.76 19.52 12.98
C PRO A 234 -13.14 20.95 13.37
N GLU A 235 -13.91 21.09 14.45
CA GLU A 235 -14.19 22.39 15.06
C GLU A 235 -12.92 23.10 15.53
N ASP A 236 -11.96 22.35 16.05
CA ASP A 236 -10.64 22.82 16.45
C ASP A 236 -9.52 21.93 15.85
N ILE A 237 -8.94 22.38 14.76
CA ILE A 237 -7.85 21.67 14.08
C ILE A 237 -6.60 21.51 14.94
N SER A 238 -6.39 22.38 15.95
CA SER A 238 -5.23 22.31 16.83
C SER A 238 -5.21 21.04 17.70
N GLN A 239 -6.36 20.37 17.88
CA GLN A 239 -6.47 19.09 18.58
C GLN A 239 -6.01 17.90 17.74
N PHE A 240 -5.87 18.07 16.42
CA PHE A 240 -5.54 17.01 15.47
C PHE A 240 -4.18 17.20 14.79
N THR A 241 -3.32 18.01 15.39
CA THR A 241 -1.93 18.17 14.89
C THR A 241 -1.08 16.93 15.22
N PRO A 242 -0.03 16.63 14.42
CA PRO A 242 0.79 15.42 14.60
C PRO A 242 1.51 15.31 15.96
N ASP A 243 1.66 16.40 16.67
CA ASP A 243 2.22 16.45 18.03
C ASP A 243 1.21 16.17 19.14
N ARG A 244 -0.10 16.25 18.84
CA ARG A 244 -1.19 16.05 19.80
C ARG A 244 -2.04 14.82 19.53
N PHE A 245 -2.13 14.41 18.27
CA PHE A 245 -2.98 13.32 17.84
C PHE A 245 -2.19 12.31 16.98
N PRO A 246 -2.23 10.99 17.31
CA PRO A 246 -1.51 9.98 16.56
C PRO A 246 -2.23 9.65 15.25
N CYS A 247 -1.59 8.88 14.41
CA CYS A 247 -2.30 8.06 13.43
C CYS A 247 -3.14 7.02 14.18
N TRP A 248 -4.23 6.57 13.60
CA TRP A 248 -5.17 5.73 14.34
C TRP A 248 -5.94 4.75 13.48
N MET A 249 -6.48 3.74 14.16
CA MET A 249 -7.50 2.80 13.68
C MET A 249 -8.54 2.63 14.78
N ARG A 250 -9.81 2.62 14.44
CA ARG A 250 -10.92 2.52 15.38
C ARG A 250 -11.98 1.57 14.89
N ASP A 251 -12.40 0.66 15.76
CA ASP A 251 -13.64 -0.10 15.61
C ASP A 251 -14.64 0.37 16.67
N LEU A 252 -15.82 0.78 16.22
CA LEU A 252 -16.92 1.26 17.06
C LEU A 252 -18.25 0.76 16.47
N ASP A 253 -18.98 -0.04 17.26
CA ASP A 253 -20.28 -0.60 16.87
C ASP A 253 -20.28 -1.33 15.52
N GLY A 254 -19.18 -2.03 15.19
CA GLY A 254 -19.01 -2.75 13.94
C GLY A 254 -18.51 -1.92 12.76
N ASP A 255 -18.37 -0.61 12.92
CA ASP A 255 -17.74 0.23 11.90
C ASP A 255 -16.23 0.32 12.13
N HIS A 256 -15.47 0.06 11.09
CA HIS A 256 -14.01 0.24 11.06
C HIS A 256 -13.64 1.51 10.33
N ALA A 257 -12.78 2.33 10.92
CA ALA A 257 -12.17 3.47 10.26
C ALA A 257 -10.70 3.60 10.64
N PHE A 258 -9.94 4.28 9.79
CA PHE A 258 -8.56 4.66 10.06
C PHE A 258 -8.30 6.09 9.63
N GLY A 259 -7.26 6.69 10.17
CA GLY A 259 -6.94 8.06 9.81
C GLY A 259 -5.57 8.51 10.24
N VAL A 260 -5.29 9.74 9.84
CA VAL A 260 -4.02 10.43 10.05
C VAL A 260 -4.35 11.82 10.56
N PRO A 261 -3.56 12.37 11.51
CA PRO A 261 -3.71 13.76 11.93
C PRO A 261 -3.59 14.73 10.74
N THR A 262 -3.93 15.99 10.95
CA THR A 262 -3.88 16.96 9.87
C THR A 262 -2.49 17.08 9.25
N LEU A 263 -2.43 17.10 7.91
CA LEU A 263 -1.20 17.37 7.15
C LEU A 263 -1.27 18.68 6.37
N ASP A 264 -2.47 19.18 6.13
CA ASP A 264 -2.77 20.42 5.40
C ASP A 264 -3.12 21.60 6.31
N GLY A 265 -3.31 21.35 7.62
CA GLY A 265 -3.61 22.36 8.62
C GLY A 265 -5.08 22.76 8.70
N TYR A 266 -5.99 22.11 7.96
CA TYR A 266 -7.42 22.40 8.03
C TYR A 266 -8.34 21.17 8.02
N SER A 267 -7.86 20.03 7.54
CA SER A 267 -8.64 18.79 7.49
C SER A 267 -7.92 17.62 8.16
N VAL A 268 -8.68 16.61 8.57
CA VAL A 268 -8.17 15.34 9.07
C VAL A 268 -8.69 14.20 8.22
N LYS A 269 -7.85 13.22 7.96
CA LYS A 269 -8.27 12.02 7.26
C LYS A 269 -9.03 11.12 8.22
N ILE A 270 -10.28 10.81 7.89
CA ILE A 270 -11.11 9.79 8.53
C ILE A 270 -11.67 8.94 7.39
N ALA A 271 -11.16 7.73 7.24
CA ALA A 271 -11.51 6.84 6.14
C ALA A 271 -12.25 5.60 6.67
N PRO A 272 -13.59 5.64 6.73
CA PRO A 272 -14.38 4.47 7.07
C PRO A 272 -14.26 3.41 5.97
N THR A 273 -14.15 2.16 6.38
CA THR A 273 -14.15 1.02 5.46
C THR A 273 -15.60 0.63 5.16
N THR A 274 -16.29 1.46 4.38
CA THR A 274 -17.74 1.28 4.08
C THR A 274 -18.00 0.45 2.84
N ARG A 275 -16.98 0.30 1.97
CA ARG A 275 -17.11 -0.38 0.69
C ARG A 275 -15.76 -0.89 0.22
N ILE A 276 -15.72 -2.13 -0.22
CA ILE A 276 -14.62 -2.71 -0.99
C ILE A 276 -15.26 -3.41 -2.19
N ASP A 277 -15.41 -2.69 -3.31
CA ASP A 277 -15.97 -3.27 -4.52
C ASP A 277 -14.85 -3.72 -5.46
N THR A 278 -15.07 -4.85 -6.11
CA THR A 278 -14.26 -5.26 -7.25
C THR A 278 -14.55 -4.34 -8.43
N ILE A 279 -13.51 -3.86 -9.08
CA ILE A 279 -13.58 -3.05 -10.28
C ILE A 279 -13.07 -3.84 -11.49
N GLU A 280 -13.78 -3.71 -12.62
CA GLU A 280 -13.40 -4.42 -13.84
C GLU A 280 -12.25 -3.73 -14.59
N ASP A 281 -12.35 -2.40 -14.69
CA ASP A 281 -11.37 -1.58 -15.40
C ASP A 281 -10.97 -0.34 -14.57
N PRO A 282 -9.72 -0.30 -14.08
CA PRO A 282 -9.23 0.81 -13.28
C PRO A 282 -9.24 2.18 -13.97
N ASP A 283 -9.34 2.25 -15.30
CA ASP A 283 -9.37 3.51 -16.05
C ASP A 283 -10.78 4.13 -16.11
N THR A 284 -11.82 3.29 -16.06
CA THR A 284 -13.21 3.71 -16.24
C THR A 284 -14.03 3.71 -14.96
N ASP A 285 -13.51 3.12 -13.89
CA ASP A 285 -14.22 3.04 -12.61
C ASP A 285 -14.43 4.44 -11.98
N PRO A 286 -15.59 4.71 -11.34
CA PRO A 286 -15.83 5.98 -10.69
C PRO A 286 -14.79 6.34 -9.63
N ARG A 287 -14.31 7.59 -9.68
CA ARG A 287 -13.32 8.14 -8.73
C ARG A 287 -13.94 8.99 -7.63
N GLU A 288 -15.28 9.07 -7.61
CA GLU A 288 -16.02 9.89 -6.68
C GLU A 288 -17.05 9.06 -5.91
N LEU A 289 -17.18 9.37 -4.63
CA LEU A 289 -18.22 8.77 -3.78
C LEU A 289 -19.59 9.36 -4.10
N SER A 290 -20.59 8.49 -4.12
CA SER A 290 -22.00 8.89 -4.23
C SER A 290 -22.44 9.67 -2.98
N ARG A 291 -23.54 10.42 -3.10
CA ARG A 291 -24.13 11.13 -1.96
C ARG A 291 -24.54 10.20 -0.81
N ALA A 292 -24.90 8.96 -1.09
CA ALA A 292 -25.25 7.97 -0.07
C ALA A 292 -24.00 7.52 0.71
N GLU A 293 -22.92 7.23 0.00
CA GLU A 293 -21.63 6.86 0.60
C GLU A 293 -21.04 8.01 1.42
N LEU A 294 -21.10 9.25 0.92
CA LEU A 294 -20.67 10.44 1.68
C LEU A 294 -21.46 10.60 2.99
N ARG A 295 -22.80 10.38 2.96
CA ARG A 295 -23.62 10.40 4.19
C ARG A 295 -23.22 9.28 5.16
N SER A 296 -22.95 8.07 4.67
CA SER A 296 -22.49 6.95 5.51
C SER A 296 -21.14 7.26 6.15
N CYS A 297 -20.17 7.75 5.37
CA CYS A 297 -18.88 8.18 5.90
C CYS A 297 -19.01 9.28 6.96
N THR A 298 -19.90 10.25 6.72
CA THR A 298 -20.17 11.35 7.68
C THR A 298 -20.75 10.80 9.00
N ALA A 299 -21.75 9.91 8.91
CA ALA A 299 -22.37 9.33 10.12
C ALA A 299 -21.35 8.56 10.97
N ILE A 300 -20.44 7.80 10.35
CA ILE A 300 -19.37 7.07 11.04
C ILE A 300 -18.37 8.06 11.65
N ALA A 301 -17.90 9.03 10.88
CA ALA A 301 -16.91 10.00 11.32
C ALA A 301 -17.39 10.82 12.52
N THR A 302 -18.61 11.34 12.48
CA THR A 302 -19.19 12.15 13.58
C THR A 302 -19.50 11.31 14.84
N ARG A 303 -19.79 10.02 14.68
CA ARG A 303 -19.94 9.11 15.83
C ARG A 303 -18.61 8.82 16.51
N MET A 304 -17.55 8.62 15.73
CA MET A 304 -16.21 8.34 16.27
C MET A 304 -15.51 9.58 16.85
N PHE A 305 -15.84 10.76 16.33
CA PHE A 305 -15.21 12.04 16.69
C PHE A 305 -16.26 13.14 16.87
N PRO A 306 -16.70 13.42 18.10
CA PRO A 306 -17.76 14.41 18.37
C PRO A 306 -17.45 15.82 17.88
N GLY A 307 -16.16 16.20 17.82
CA GLY A 307 -15.70 17.51 17.35
C GLY A 307 -15.44 17.62 15.84
N ILE A 308 -15.96 16.69 15.01
CA ILE A 308 -15.87 16.77 13.55
C ILE A 308 -17.14 17.40 12.99
N LEU A 309 -16.98 18.37 12.07
CA LEU A 309 -18.08 18.95 11.31
C LEU A 309 -18.70 17.90 10.36
N PRO A 310 -20.05 17.87 10.21
CA PRO A 310 -20.75 16.77 9.54
C PRO A 310 -20.71 16.87 8.01
N GLU A 311 -19.62 17.36 7.43
CA GLU A 311 -19.43 17.49 5.99
C GLU A 311 -18.07 16.91 5.55
N VAL A 312 -18.09 16.07 4.53
CA VAL A 312 -16.88 15.63 3.83
C VAL A 312 -16.35 16.81 3.00
N VAL A 313 -15.15 17.28 3.32
CA VAL A 313 -14.53 18.40 2.59
C VAL A 313 -13.71 17.95 1.38
N ARG A 314 -13.27 16.69 1.40
CA ARG A 314 -12.55 16.06 0.30
C ARG A 314 -12.80 14.56 0.32
N SER A 315 -12.98 13.95 -0.85
CA SER A 315 -13.05 12.51 -1.02
C SER A 315 -12.30 12.06 -2.27
N SER A 316 -11.87 10.82 -2.29
CA SER A 316 -11.28 10.19 -3.47
C SER A 316 -11.43 8.67 -3.40
N ILE A 317 -11.44 8.00 -4.54
CA ILE A 317 -11.43 6.55 -4.66
C ILE A 317 -10.14 6.15 -5.38
N HIS A 318 -9.45 5.14 -4.87
CA HIS A 318 -8.19 4.67 -5.43
C HIS A 318 -8.28 3.18 -5.77
N PRO A 319 -7.89 2.78 -7.01
CA PRO A 319 -7.86 1.38 -7.38
C PRO A 319 -6.65 0.70 -6.77
N GLU A 320 -6.87 -0.45 -6.19
CA GLU A 320 -5.81 -1.28 -5.60
C GLU A 320 -5.91 -2.72 -6.07
N SER A 321 -4.80 -3.45 -6.13
CA SER A 321 -4.78 -4.87 -6.42
C SER A 321 -4.83 -5.70 -5.14
N THR A 322 -5.67 -6.74 -5.15
CA THR A 322 -5.83 -7.67 -4.04
C THR A 322 -5.68 -9.12 -4.50
N THR A 323 -5.24 -9.99 -3.60
CA THR A 323 -5.28 -11.44 -3.73
C THR A 323 -6.38 -12.00 -2.83
N ALA A 324 -6.73 -13.24 -3.07
CA ALA A 324 -7.81 -13.90 -2.35
C ALA A 324 -7.57 -14.09 -0.84
N ASP A 325 -6.32 -14.12 -0.40
CA ASP A 325 -5.90 -14.28 1.00
C ASP A 325 -5.19 -13.04 1.54
N HIS A 326 -5.24 -11.94 0.79
CA HIS A 326 -4.60 -10.66 1.12
C HIS A 326 -3.06 -10.74 1.30
N VAL A 327 -2.45 -11.85 0.89
CA VAL A 327 -0.99 -12.02 0.88
C VAL A 327 -0.44 -11.55 -0.47
N PRO A 328 0.62 -10.72 -0.51
CA PRO A 328 1.14 -10.22 -1.77
C PRO A 328 1.86 -11.29 -2.60
N ILE A 329 1.92 -11.07 -3.90
CA ILE A 329 2.80 -11.81 -4.81
C ILE A 329 4.11 -11.05 -4.93
N LEU A 330 5.22 -11.66 -4.51
CA LEU A 330 6.59 -11.20 -4.70
C LEU A 330 7.41 -12.38 -5.21
N ASP A 331 7.40 -12.58 -6.52
CA ASP A 331 7.99 -13.78 -7.12
C ASP A 331 8.56 -13.50 -8.51
N VAL A 332 9.20 -14.49 -9.09
CA VAL A 332 9.77 -14.45 -10.43
C VAL A 332 9.16 -15.54 -11.30
N SER A 333 8.97 -15.25 -12.58
CA SER A 333 8.50 -16.23 -13.57
C SER A 333 9.46 -17.43 -13.68
N GLU A 334 8.98 -18.52 -14.23
CA GLU A 334 9.78 -19.75 -14.42
C GLU A 334 11.05 -19.53 -15.26
N SER A 335 11.01 -18.58 -16.16
CA SER A 335 12.16 -18.18 -16.97
C SER A 335 13.22 -17.36 -16.20
N GLY A 336 12.85 -16.80 -15.06
CA GLY A 336 13.69 -15.89 -14.28
C GLY A 336 13.78 -14.47 -14.84
N ARG A 337 12.97 -14.10 -15.85
CA ARG A 337 13.06 -12.78 -16.50
C ARG A 337 11.99 -11.78 -16.09
N ILE A 338 10.82 -12.26 -15.67
CA ILE A 338 9.72 -11.40 -15.25
C ILE A 338 9.55 -11.53 -13.72
N VAL A 339 9.83 -10.46 -13.01
CA VAL A 339 9.60 -10.35 -11.56
C VAL A 339 8.26 -9.67 -11.33
N ILE A 340 7.44 -10.22 -10.46
CA ILE A 340 6.07 -9.76 -10.22
C ILE A 340 5.92 -9.26 -8.79
N GLY A 341 5.44 -8.02 -8.66
CA GLY A 341 5.00 -7.41 -7.41
C GLY A 341 3.54 -6.98 -7.52
N ALA A 342 2.60 -7.77 -6.97
CA ALA A 342 1.17 -7.55 -7.13
C ALA A 342 0.34 -7.96 -5.90
N GLY A 343 -0.95 -7.58 -5.85
CA GLY A 343 -1.90 -8.07 -4.88
C GLY A 343 -1.62 -7.63 -3.45
N PHE A 344 -1.27 -6.36 -3.22
CA PHE A 344 -0.87 -5.86 -1.90
C PHE A 344 -2.02 -5.60 -0.92
N SER A 345 -3.26 -5.67 -1.37
CA SER A 345 -4.48 -5.85 -0.56
C SER A 345 -4.64 -4.82 0.57
N GLY A 346 -4.48 -3.52 0.28
CA GLY A 346 -4.59 -2.43 1.28
C GLY A 346 -3.40 -2.31 2.24
N ASN A 347 -2.43 -3.20 2.18
CA ASN A 347 -1.36 -3.28 3.17
C ASN A 347 0.05 -2.97 2.63
N GLY A 348 0.21 -2.83 1.33
CA GLY A 348 1.53 -2.79 0.69
C GLY A 348 2.37 -1.55 1.00
N PHE A 349 1.77 -0.35 1.07
CA PHE A 349 2.53 0.90 1.07
C PHE A 349 3.57 1.00 2.18
N LYS A 350 3.21 0.63 3.41
CA LYS A 350 4.12 0.66 4.57
C LYS A 350 5.38 -0.17 4.37
N PHE A 351 5.27 -1.27 3.60
CA PHE A 351 6.36 -2.19 3.29
C PHE A 351 7.10 -1.85 1.99
N SER A 352 6.66 -0.84 1.24
CA SER A 352 7.15 -0.61 -0.12
C SER A 352 8.68 -0.53 -0.25
N PRO A 353 9.46 0.08 0.67
CA PRO A 353 10.91 0.06 0.52
C PRO A 353 11.53 -1.33 0.75
N ALA A 354 10.97 -2.16 1.65
CA ALA A 354 11.41 -3.53 1.84
C ALA A 354 11.01 -4.42 0.64
N TYR A 355 9.77 -4.32 0.18
CA TYR A 355 9.29 -5.07 -0.97
C TYR A 355 9.96 -4.62 -2.28
N GLY A 356 10.22 -3.32 -2.45
CA GLY A 356 11.02 -2.82 -3.56
C GLY A 356 12.43 -3.41 -3.58
N ARG A 357 13.05 -3.60 -2.39
CA ARG A 357 14.32 -4.30 -2.26
C ARG A 357 14.21 -5.78 -2.63
N VAL A 358 13.16 -6.48 -2.18
CA VAL A 358 12.88 -7.86 -2.59
C VAL A 358 12.80 -7.97 -4.11
N LEU A 359 11.99 -7.13 -4.75
CA LEU A 359 11.82 -7.13 -6.20
C LEU A 359 13.12 -6.84 -6.95
N ALA A 360 13.93 -5.88 -6.46
CA ALA A 360 15.25 -5.60 -7.01
C ALA A 360 16.18 -6.82 -6.90
N GLN A 361 16.26 -7.46 -5.73
CA GLN A 361 17.07 -8.65 -5.50
C GLN A 361 16.62 -9.85 -6.33
N LEU A 362 15.31 -10.06 -6.51
CA LEU A 362 14.77 -11.08 -7.41
C LEU A 362 15.21 -10.82 -8.86
N ALA A 363 15.20 -9.57 -9.30
CA ALA A 363 15.68 -9.21 -10.63
C ALA A 363 17.20 -9.41 -10.77
N GLU A 364 17.99 -9.07 -9.77
CA GLU A 364 19.45 -9.18 -9.82
C GLU A 364 19.93 -10.64 -9.69
N SER A 365 19.43 -11.36 -8.67
CA SER A 365 19.99 -12.67 -8.25
C SER A 365 18.97 -13.82 -8.24
N GLY A 366 17.68 -13.54 -8.48
CA GLY A 366 16.63 -14.55 -8.44
C GLY A 366 16.18 -14.95 -7.03
N SER A 367 16.69 -14.32 -5.96
CA SER A 367 16.34 -14.64 -4.57
C SER A 367 16.45 -13.43 -3.65
N SER A 368 15.71 -13.46 -2.53
CA SER A 368 15.79 -12.45 -1.47
C SER A 368 15.56 -13.08 -0.11
N ALA A 369 16.29 -12.60 0.91
CA ALA A 369 16.15 -13.08 2.29
C ALA A 369 14.79 -12.78 2.93
N LEU A 370 14.06 -11.78 2.42
CA LEU A 370 12.70 -11.43 2.87
C LEU A 370 11.61 -12.09 2.02
N GLN A 371 11.97 -12.88 1.00
CA GLN A 371 10.99 -13.67 0.25
C GLN A 371 10.42 -14.77 1.14
N HIS A 372 9.09 -14.87 1.21
CA HIS A 372 8.42 -15.88 2.02
C HIS A 372 7.67 -16.87 1.11
N PRO A 373 7.57 -18.17 1.44
CA PRO A 373 6.87 -19.17 0.63
C PRO A 373 5.42 -18.81 0.29
N LEU A 374 4.74 -18.06 1.17
CA LEU A 374 3.37 -17.56 0.91
C LEU A 374 3.31 -16.46 -0.16
N PHE A 375 4.42 -15.79 -0.46
CA PHE A 375 4.47 -14.70 -1.46
C PHE A 375 4.68 -15.21 -2.89
N THR A 376 4.78 -16.53 -3.07
CA THR A 376 5.11 -17.13 -4.37
C THR A 376 3.87 -17.34 -5.25
N LEU A 377 4.06 -17.26 -6.56
CA LEU A 377 3.06 -17.64 -7.56
C LEU A 377 2.52 -19.06 -7.34
N GLY A 378 3.43 -19.97 -6.95
CA GLY A 378 3.06 -21.37 -6.64
C GLY A 378 2.07 -21.49 -5.48
N HIS A 379 2.20 -20.66 -4.43
CA HIS A 379 1.22 -20.60 -3.33
C HIS A 379 -0.15 -20.14 -3.84
N HIS A 380 -0.21 -19.03 -4.55
CA HIS A 380 -1.48 -18.46 -5.04
C HIS A 380 -2.17 -19.36 -6.07
N ARG A 381 -1.42 -20.02 -6.96
CA ARG A 381 -1.97 -20.99 -7.91
C ARG A 381 -2.59 -22.19 -7.20
N ARG A 382 -1.93 -22.76 -6.16
CA ARG A 382 -2.52 -23.85 -5.36
C ARG A 382 -3.80 -23.42 -4.64
N ARG A 383 -3.86 -22.20 -4.12
CA ARG A 383 -5.09 -21.67 -3.50
C ARG A 383 -6.21 -21.45 -4.51
N ALA A 384 -5.91 -20.91 -5.67
CA ALA A 384 -6.90 -20.74 -6.74
C ALA A 384 -7.47 -22.10 -7.19
N GLN A 385 -6.62 -23.11 -7.34
CA GLN A 385 -7.06 -24.47 -7.67
C GLN A 385 -7.95 -25.07 -6.57
N ALA A 386 -7.57 -24.97 -5.29
CA ALA A 386 -8.37 -25.47 -4.18
C ALA A 386 -9.76 -24.80 -4.10
N ARG A 387 -9.86 -23.51 -4.45
CA ARG A 387 -11.17 -22.80 -4.53
C ARG A 387 -12.02 -23.26 -5.70
N ALA A 388 -11.42 -23.64 -6.81
CA ALA A 388 -12.15 -24.20 -7.96
C ALA A 388 -12.66 -25.62 -7.68
N ASP A 389 -11.92 -26.37 -6.86
CA ASP A 389 -12.27 -27.75 -6.48
C ASP A 389 -13.25 -27.79 -5.31
N ASP A 390 -13.20 -26.81 -4.38
CA ASP A 390 -14.10 -26.67 -3.24
C ASP A 390 -15.02 -25.44 -3.43
N LEU A 391 -16.29 -25.67 -3.69
CA LEU A 391 -17.35 -24.65 -3.70
C LEU A 391 -17.64 -24.04 -2.29
N VAL A 392 -16.79 -24.35 -1.30
CA VAL A 392 -16.94 -23.93 0.10
C VAL A 392 -15.58 -23.50 0.63
N LEU A 393 -15.26 -22.25 0.66
CA LEU A 393 -14.34 -21.60 1.63
C LEU A 393 -14.40 -20.07 1.46
N ALA A 394 -15.56 -19.49 1.78
CA ALA A 394 -15.73 -18.02 1.86
C ALA A 394 -15.31 -17.44 3.23
N ASP A 395 -14.88 -18.26 4.22
CA ASP A 395 -14.94 -17.85 5.62
C ASP A 395 -13.62 -17.81 6.41
N ASP A 396 -12.44 -17.97 5.79
CA ASP A 396 -11.19 -18.12 6.55
C ASP A 396 -10.39 -16.85 6.83
N TYR A 397 -10.96 -15.64 6.71
CA TYR A 397 -10.36 -14.42 7.26
C TYR A 397 -11.39 -13.52 7.96
N PRO A 398 -11.58 -13.71 9.28
CA PRO A 398 -12.58 -12.92 10.04
C PRO A 398 -12.24 -11.43 10.24
N VAL A 399 -11.10 -10.93 9.76
CA VAL A 399 -10.61 -9.56 10.05
C VAL A 399 -11.08 -8.52 9.05
N LEU A 400 -11.72 -8.90 7.92
CA LEU A 400 -12.27 -7.95 6.94
C LEU A 400 -13.78 -8.05 6.76
N GLN A 401 -14.47 -8.88 7.53
CA GLN A 401 -15.93 -8.90 7.61
C GLN A 401 -16.38 -8.00 8.76
N GLY A 402 -16.20 -6.68 8.63
CA GLY A 402 -16.97 -5.69 9.35
C GLY A 402 -18.23 -5.42 8.53
N HIS A 403 -19.33 -6.09 8.85
CA HIS A 403 -20.66 -5.70 8.44
C HIS A 403 -21.11 -4.48 9.21
#